data_8bbcac7ba1d8ec5b037d3cefa842a79c
#
_entry.id   8bbcac7ba1d8ec5b037d3cefa842a79c
#
_cell.length_a   1.000
_cell.length_b   1.000
_cell.length_c   1.000
_cell.angle_alpha   90.00
_cell.angle_beta   90.00
_cell.angle_gamma   90.00
#
_symmetry.space_group_name_H-M   'P 1'
#
loop_
_entity.id
_entity.type
_entity.pdbx_description
1 polymer ?
#
loop_
_entity_poly.entity_id
_entity_poly.type
_entity_poly.pdbx_seq_one_letter_code
_entity_poly.pdbx_strand_id
1 'polypeptide(L)'
;SAQRRAIAEIIADFGKTHPMARLLEGDVGSGKTLVAAATSYAVVNSRPPNRASGTLQVAYMAPTEILAQQHFESFIQYFKHLPINIALMTGSGCKKFPSKVNKGGATDISRAQLLKWVANGEIAMLVGTHALIQKSVQFKHLALVVIDEQHRFGTAQRRALAKKEVRLPHLLSMTATPIPRTLALTIYGDLDLTLLDEMPPG
;
A
#
# COMPACT_ATOMS: atom_id res chain seq x y z
N SER A 1 -18.16 11.80 -7.11
CA SER A 1 -16.90 12.46 -6.78
C SER A 1 -15.73 11.78 -7.48
N ALA A 2 -14.67 12.54 -7.71
CA ALA A 2 -13.44 12.03 -8.32
C ALA A 2 -12.86 10.81 -7.57
N GLN A 3 -12.94 10.80 -6.25
CA GLN A 3 -12.46 9.69 -5.41
C GLN A 3 -13.23 8.40 -5.69
N ARG A 4 -14.56 8.44 -5.82
CA ARG A 4 -15.38 7.27 -6.16
C ARG A 4 -15.04 6.73 -7.55
N ARG A 5 -14.83 7.62 -8.52
CA ARG A 5 -14.40 7.25 -9.88
C ARG A 5 -13.05 6.56 -9.85
N ALA A 6 -12.06 7.14 -9.15
CA ALA A 6 -10.73 6.56 -9.00
C ALA A 6 -10.75 5.17 -8.35
N ILE A 7 -11.51 5.01 -7.27
CA ILE A 7 -11.68 3.71 -6.61
C ILE A 7 -12.29 2.68 -7.57
N ALA A 8 -13.33 3.06 -8.32
CA ALA A 8 -13.97 2.17 -9.28
C ALA A 8 -13.02 1.74 -10.41
N GLU A 9 -12.20 2.65 -10.93
CA GLU A 9 -11.17 2.35 -11.94
C GLU A 9 -10.14 1.35 -11.41
N ILE A 10 -9.64 1.56 -10.19
CA ILE A 10 -8.65 0.68 -9.58
C ILE A 10 -9.23 -0.71 -9.30
N ILE A 11 -10.45 -0.78 -8.77
CA ILE A 11 -11.11 -2.07 -8.51
C ILE A 11 -11.39 -2.82 -9.81
N ALA A 12 -11.75 -2.10 -10.89
CA ALA A 12 -11.91 -2.71 -12.22
C ALA A 12 -10.59 -3.27 -12.74
N ASP A 13 -9.46 -2.61 -12.47
CA ASP A 13 -8.14 -3.10 -12.84
C ASP A 13 -7.77 -4.41 -12.14
N PHE A 14 -8.23 -4.63 -10.90
CA PHE A 14 -8.00 -5.88 -10.18
C PHE A 14 -8.64 -7.10 -10.86
N GLY A 15 -9.69 -6.89 -11.64
CA GLY A 15 -10.36 -7.95 -12.42
C GLY A 15 -9.68 -8.28 -13.75
N LYS A 16 -8.66 -7.54 -14.17
CA LYS A 16 -7.95 -7.77 -15.44
C LYS A 16 -6.98 -8.94 -15.35
N THR A 17 -6.59 -9.46 -16.49
CA THR A 17 -5.65 -10.59 -16.61
C THR A 17 -4.20 -10.22 -16.30
N HIS A 18 -3.87 -8.94 -16.34
CA HIS A 18 -2.54 -8.40 -16.05
C HIS A 18 -2.55 -7.54 -14.78
N PRO A 19 -1.43 -7.44 -14.06
CA PRO A 19 -1.33 -6.60 -12.88
C PRO A 19 -1.57 -5.12 -13.23
N MET A 20 -2.30 -4.42 -12.36
CA MET A 20 -2.45 -2.97 -12.46
C MET A 20 -1.10 -2.28 -12.23
N ALA A 21 -0.81 -1.26 -13.03
CA ALA A 21 0.22 -0.28 -12.78
C ALA A 21 -0.39 1.12 -13.05
N ARG A 22 -0.79 1.83 -11.98
CA ARG A 22 -1.54 3.08 -12.08
C ARG A 22 -0.89 4.19 -11.28
N LEU A 23 -0.85 5.39 -11.86
CA LEU A 23 -0.47 6.63 -11.21
C LEU A 23 -1.73 7.42 -10.85
N LEU A 24 -1.91 7.69 -9.56
CA LEU A 24 -2.96 8.55 -9.01
C LEU A 24 -2.37 9.94 -8.76
N GLU A 25 -2.82 10.91 -9.53
CA GLU A 25 -2.39 12.31 -9.41
C GLU A 25 -3.51 13.15 -8.81
N GLY A 26 -3.17 13.99 -7.85
CA GLY A 26 -4.11 14.93 -7.23
C GLY A 26 -3.40 15.80 -6.21
N ASP A 27 -3.92 17.02 -6.02
CA ASP A 27 -3.38 17.98 -5.07
C ASP A 27 -3.33 17.44 -3.63
N VAL A 28 -2.59 18.12 -2.77
CA VAL A 28 -2.62 17.88 -1.33
C VAL A 28 -4.06 18.07 -0.84
N GLY A 29 -4.57 17.09 -0.10
CA GLY A 29 -5.95 17.09 0.37
C GLY A 29 -7.00 16.60 -0.64
N SER A 30 -6.63 16.19 -1.85
CA SER A 30 -7.57 15.65 -2.86
C SER A 30 -8.16 14.28 -2.50
N GLY A 31 -7.70 13.66 -1.42
CA GLY A 31 -8.21 12.36 -0.97
C GLY A 31 -7.44 11.15 -1.52
N LYS A 32 -6.20 11.31 -1.98
CA LYS A 32 -5.36 10.18 -2.44
C LYS A 32 -5.24 9.06 -1.39
N THR A 33 -5.00 9.43 -0.13
CA THR A 33 -4.90 8.46 0.98
C THR A 33 -6.22 7.71 1.19
N LEU A 34 -7.35 8.38 1.03
CA LEU A 34 -8.67 7.73 1.11
C LEU A 34 -8.87 6.71 -0.03
N VAL A 35 -8.44 7.05 -1.25
CA VAL A 35 -8.48 6.12 -2.39
C VAL A 35 -7.59 4.91 -2.11
N ALA A 36 -6.38 5.13 -1.61
CA ALA A 36 -5.47 4.05 -1.24
C ALA A 36 -6.03 3.18 -0.10
N ALA A 37 -6.68 3.80 0.90
CA ALA A 37 -7.33 3.06 1.99
C ALA A 37 -8.49 2.20 1.49
N ALA A 38 -9.36 2.73 0.64
CA ALA A 38 -10.51 2.00 0.09
C ALA A 38 -10.06 0.82 -0.80
N THR A 39 -9.03 1.00 -1.61
CA THR A 39 -8.48 -0.06 -2.46
C THR A 39 -7.74 -1.12 -1.64
N SER A 40 -7.01 -0.71 -0.61
CA SER A 40 -6.38 -1.63 0.36
C SER A 40 -7.43 -2.43 1.13
N TYR A 41 -8.54 -1.80 1.50
CA TYR A 41 -9.68 -2.47 2.14
C TYR A 41 -10.22 -3.62 1.27
N ALA A 42 -10.39 -3.40 -0.02
CA ALA A 42 -10.83 -4.44 -0.95
C ALA A 42 -9.84 -5.61 -1.00
N VAL A 43 -8.54 -5.33 -0.99
CA VAL A 43 -7.48 -6.35 -1.02
C VAL A 43 -7.45 -7.18 0.27
N VAL A 44 -7.44 -6.54 1.44
CA VAL A 44 -7.34 -7.27 2.73
C VAL A 44 -8.60 -8.05 3.08
N ASN A 45 -9.75 -7.73 2.47
CA ASN A 45 -10.97 -8.51 2.55
C ASN A 45 -11.04 -9.65 1.52
N SER A 46 -10.08 -9.73 0.62
CA SER A 46 -10.00 -10.79 -0.38
C SER A 46 -9.13 -11.94 0.11
N ARG A 47 -9.46 -13.15 -0.32
CA ARG A 47 -8.72 -14.37 0.04
C ARG A 47 -7.77 -14.77 -1.08
N PRO A 48 -6.64 -15.41 -0.77
CA PRO A 48 -5.81 -16.02 -1.79
C PRO A 48 -6.60 -17.05 -2.61
N PRO A 49 -6.34 -17.15 -3.91
CA PRO A 49 -7.02 -18.12 -4.76
C PRO A 49 -6.91 -19.54 -4.22
N ASN A 50 -8.02 -20.27 -4.26
CA ASN A 50 -8.11 -21.68 -3.84
C ASN A 50 -7.78 -21.94 -2.35
N ARG A 51 -7.97 -20.95 -1.48
CA ARG A 51 -7.77 -21.10 -0.03
C ARG A 51 -9.01 -20.70 0.75
N ALA A 52 -9.33 -21.51 1.76
CA ALA A 52 -10.45 -21.26 2.66
C ALA A 52 -10.15 -20.17 3.71
N SER A 53 -8.86 -19.87 3.97
CA SER A 53 -8.42 -18.94 5.00
C SER A 53 -7.23 -18.11 4.53
N GLY A 54 -6.95 -17.03 5.23
CA GLY A 54 -5.89 -16.07 4.94
C GLY A 54 -6.41 -14.84 4.20
N THR A 55 -5.58 -13.81 4.11
CA THR A 55 -5.85 -12.57 3.39
C THR A 55 -4.76 -12.29 2.36
N LEU A 56 -5.12 -11.55 1.32
CA LEU A 56 -4.13 -10.91 0.48
C LEU A 56 -3.46 -9.77 1.26
N GLN A 57 -2.21 -9.48 0.94
CA GLN A 57 -1.39 -8.52 1.67
C GLN A 57 -1.18 -7.24 0.86
N VAL A 58 -1.05 -6.13 1.59
CA VAL A 58 -0.75 -4.79 1.07
C VAL A 58 0.55 -4.28 1.65
N ALA A 59 1.43 -3.73 0.82
CA ALA A 59 2.58 -2.94 1.23
C ALA A 59 2.32 -1.46 0.92
N TYR A 60 2.42 -0.60 1.91
CA TYR A 60 2.24 0.85 1.77
C TYR A 60 3.55 1.57 2.10
N MET A 61 4.12 2.26 1.12
CA MET A 61 5.39 2.95 1.25
C MET A 61 5.21 4.45 1.31
N ALA A 62 5.69 5.05 2.40
CA ALA A 62 5.76 6.50 2.59
C ALA A 62 7.18 7.03 2.42
N PRO A 63 7.37 8.31 2.04
CA PRO A 63 8.69 8.87 1.79
C PRO A 63 9.52 9.12 3.06
N THR A 64 8.86 9.26 4.23
CA THR A 64 9.51 9.54 5.51
C THR A 64 8.92 8.69 6.63
N GLU A 65 9.68 8.51 7.70
CA GLU A 65 9.21 7.78 8.90
C GLU A 65 8.02 8.46 9.57
N ILE A 66 8.00 9.79 9.61
CA ILE A 66 6.89 10.57 10.18
C ILE A 66 5.59 10.29 9.40
N LEU A 67 5.64 10.33 8.07
CA LEU A 67 4.47 10.03 7.24
C LEU A 67 4.07 8.56 7.34
N ALA A 68 5.01 7.64 7.39
CA ALA A 68 4.72 6.22 7.61
C ALA A 68 3.98 6.00 8.95
N GLN A 69 4.42 6.64 10.02
CA GLN A 69 3.76 6.59 11.32
C GLN A 69 2.33 7.15 11.25
N GLN A 70 2.15 8.31 10.63
CA GLN A 70 0.82 8.93 10.46
C GLN A 70 -0.13 8.05 9.66
N HIS A 71 0.34 7.46 8.57
CA HIS A 71 -0.47 6.53 7.77
C HIS A 71 -0.80 5.26 8.54
N PHE A 72 0.14 4.71 9.28
CA PHE A 72 -0.10 3.56 10.14
C PHE A 72 -1.24 3.83 11.14
N GLU A 73 -1.22 4.97 11.82
CA GLU A 73 -2.27 5.38 12.75
C GLU A 73 -3.62 5.59 12.04
N SER A 74 -3.63 6.19 10.87
CA SER A 74 -4.84 6.38 10.06
C SER A 74 -5.45 5.04 9.63
N PHE A 75 -4.64 4.11 9.16
CA PHE A 75 -5.11 2.78 8.75
C PHE A 75 -5.64 1.96 9.93
N ILE A 76 -5.06 2.11 11.12
CA ILE A 76 -5.63 1.52 12.33
C ILE A 76 -7.06 2.03 12.56
N GLN A 77 -7.30 3.35 12.45
CA GLN A 77 -8.64 3.91 12.62
C GLN A 77 -9.62 3.42 11.55
N TYR A 78 -9.18 3.32 10.31
CA TYR A 78 -10.04 2.84 9.22
C TYR A 78 -10.37 1.35 9.32
N PHE A 79 -9.44 0.52 9.80
CA PHE A 79 -9.53 -0.94 9.71
C PHE A 79 -9.66 -1.65 11.05
N LYS A 80 -9.75 -0.93 12.18
CA LYS A 80 -9.86 -1.54 13.52
C LYS A 80 -11.04 -2.47 13.73
N HIS A 81 -12.07 -2.36 12.88
CA HIS A 81 -13.24 -3.24 12.89
C HIS A 81 -13.01 -4.55 12.14
N LEU A 82 -11.91 -4.69 11.41
CA LEU A 82 -11.56 -5.90 10.68
C LEU A 82 -10.64 -6.81 11.50
N PRO A 83 -10.77 -8.13 11.35
CA PRO A 83 -9.91 -9.10 12.02
C PRO A 83 -8.56 -9.26 11.30
N ILE A 84 -7.84 -8.17 11.11
CA ILE A 84 -6.54 -8.14 10.41
C ILE A 84 -5.45 -7.54 11.29
N ASN A 85 -4.21 -7.88 11.00
CA ASN A 85 -3.04 -7.29 11.62
C ASN A 85 -2.41 -6.26 10.68
N ILE A 86 -2.13 -5.08 11.22
CA ILE A 86 -1.44 -3.99 10.54
C ILE A 86 -0.10 -3.78 11.24
N ALA A 87 0.96 -3.57 10.49
CA ALA A 87 2.28 -3.34 11.06
C ALA A 87 2.97 -2.12 10.44
N LEU A 88 3.89 -1.56 11.19
CA LEU A 88 4.78 -0.48 10.79
C LEU A 88 6.22 -0.98 10.85
N MET A 89 7.00 -0.68 9.80
CA MET A 89 8.43 -0.92 9.76
C MET A 89 9.18 0.31 9.27
N THR A 90 9.98 0.90 10.15
CA THR A 90 10.85 2.04 9.84
C THR A 90 12.28 1.77 10.33
N GLY A 91 13.19 2.68 10.03
CA GLY A 91 14.55 2.62 10.60
C GLY A 91 14.58 2.73 12.12
N SER A 92 13.62 3.46 12.70
CA SER A 92 13.50 3.68 14.16
C SER A 92 12.90 2.51 14.93
N GLY A 93 12.23 1.57 14.25
CA GLY A 93 11.62 0.42 14.91
C GLY A 93 10.40 -0.14 14.20
N CYS A 94 9.78 -1.11 14.83
CA CYS A 94 8.62 -1.82 14.31
C CYS A 94 7.47 -1.83 15.32
N LYS A 95 6.23 -1.74 14.80
CA LYS A 95 5.00 -1.80 15.60
C LYS A 95 3.99 -2.73 14.96
N LYS A 96 3.12 -3.30 15.78
CA LYS A 96 2.00 -4.15 15.32
C LYS A 96 0.70 -3.76 16.01
N PHE A 97 -0.38 -3.72 15.23
CA PHE A 97 -1.75 -3.59 15.70
C PHE A 97 -2.58 -4.81 15.22
N PRO A 98 -3.51 -5.36 16.00
CA PRO A 98 -3.79 -5.03 17.40
C PRO A 98 -2.71 -5.59 18.34
N SER A 99 -2.56 -4.92 19.48
CA SER A 99 -1.69 -5.41 20.56
C SER A 99 -2.44 -6.42 21.44
N LYS A 100 -1.74 -7.46 21.85
CA LYS A 100 -2.26 -8.39 22.88
C LYS A 100 -2.13 -7.81 24.30
N VAL A 101 -1.23 -6.87 24.48
CA VAL A 101 -0.90 -6.27 25.78
C VAL A 101 -1.62 -4.95 26.01
N ASN A 102 -1.69 -4.12 24.98
CA ASN A 102 -2.35 -2.82 25.02
C ASN A 102 -3.67 -2.89 24.24
N LYS A 103 -4.76 -3.16 24.95
CA LYS A 103 -6.09 -3.30 24.33
C LYS A 103 -6.47 -2.05 23.52
N GLY A 104 -6.74 -2.25 22.23
CA GLY A 104 -7.14 -1.18 21.30
C GLY A 104 -5.99 -0.33 20.75
N GLY A 105 -4.74 -0.67 21.07
CA GLY A 105 -3.54 0.03 20.59
C GLY A 105 -2.56 -0.85 19.84
N ALA A 106 -1.46 -0.25 19.41
CA ALA A 106 -0.32 -0.93 18.83
C ALA A 106 0.76 -1.19 19.89
N THR A 107 1.64 -2.13 19.61
CA THR A 107 2.79 -2.47 20.46
C THR A 107 4.07 -2.55 19.65
N ASP A 108 5.19 -2.21 20.31
CA ASP A 108 6.50 -2.41 19.72
C ASP A 108 6.81 -3.90 19.61
N ILE A 109 7.44 -4.29 18.50
CA ILE A 109 7.87 -5.65 18.23
C ILE A 109 9.28 -5.66 17.66
N SER A 110 9.97 -6.78 17.80
CA SER A 110 11.27 -6.95 17.16
C SER A 110 11.13 -7.04 15.63
N ARG A 111 12.13 -6.54 14.93
CA ARG A 111 12.19 -6.65 13.46
C ARG A 111 12.13 -8.12 12.99
N ALA A 112 12.83 -9.00 13.68
CA ALA A 112 12.83 -10.43 13.34
C ALA A 112 11.44 -11.05 13.44
N GLN A 113 10.68 -10.72 14.49
CA GLN A 113 9.31 -11.20 14.67
C GLN A 113 8.38 -10.62 13.60
N LEU A 114 8.52 -9.33 13.26
CA LEU A 114 7.73 -8.72 12.20
C LEU A 114 7.98 -9.39 10.86
N LEU A 115 9.24 -9.59 10.48
CA LEU A 115 9.59 -10.24 9.21
C LEU A 115 9.02 -11.65 9.11
N LYS A 116 9.01 -12.40 10.21
CA LYS A 116 8.37 -13.72 10.28
C LYS A 116 6.87 -13.66 10.03
N TRP A 117 6.17 -12.71 10.64
CA TRP A 117 4.73 -12.55 10.47
C TRP A 117 4.34 -12.00 9.09
N VAL A 118 5.18 -11.21 8.46
CA VAL A 118 4.99 -10.80 7.06
C VAL A 118 5.15 -12.00 6.13
N ALA A 119 6.18 -12.81 6.34
CA ALA A 119 6.48 -13.97 5.49
C ALA A 119 5.45 -15.10 5.63
N ASN A 120 4.81 -15.25 6.78
CA ASN A 120 3.79 -16.28 6.98
C ASN A 120 2.36 -15.82 6.64
N GLY A 121 2.18 -14.54 6.28
CA GLY A 121 0.89 -13.96 5.89
C GLY A 121 0.02 -13.44 7.04
N GLU A 122 0.51 -13.44 8.29
CA GLU A 122 -0.24 -12.90 9.44
C GLU A 122 -0.42 -11.39 9.39
N ILE A 123 0.50 -10.65 8.77
CA ILE A 123 0.38 -9.21 8.57
C ILE A 123 -0.35 -8.96 7.25
N ALA A 124 -1.55 -8.42 7.31
CA ALA A 124 -2.34 -8.09 6.12
C ALA A 124 -1.89 -6.78 5.46
N MET A 125 -1.43 -5.81 6.26
CA MET A 125 -0.95 -4.52 5.75
C MET A 125 0.35 -4.12 6.46
N LEU A 126 1.38 -3.91 5.67
CA LEU A 126 2.68 -3.42 6.15
C LEU A 126 2.91 -2.00 5.64
N VAL A 127 3.00 -1.06 6.58
CA VAL A 127 3.30 0.36 6.32
C VAL A 127 4.77 0.61 6.66
N GLY A 128 5.46 1.36 5.84
CA GLY A 128 6.85 1.71 6.13
C GLY A 128 7.43 2.68 5.11
N THR A 129 8.74 2.82 5.16
CA THR A 129 9.54 3.60 4.22
C THR A 129 10.18 2.68 3.18
N HIS A 130 11.20 3.17 2.49
CA HIS A 130 12.01 2.35 1.57
C HIS A 130 12.62 1.08 2.21
N ALA A 131 12.59 0.96 3.54
CA ALA A 131 12.98 -0.27 4.22
C ALA A 131 12.16 -1.50 3.77
N LEU A 132 10.93 -1.30 3.26
CA LEU A 132 10.10 -2.39 2.72
C LEU A 132 10.68 -3.05 1.47
N ILE A 133 11.61 -2.40 0.76
CA ILE A 133 12.26 -2.91 -0.45
C ILE A 133 13.41 -3.89 -0.13
N GLN A 134 13.87 -3.93 1.11
CA GLN A 134 14.99 -4.78 1.51
C GLN A 134 14.72 -6.25 1.21
N LYS A 135 15.75 -6.99 0.83
CA LYS A 135 15.65 -8.42 0.49
C LYS A 135 15.10 -9.29 1.63
N SER A 136 15.29 -8.85 2.88
CA SER A 136 14.79 -9.54 4.06
C SER A 136 13.27 -9.47 4.22
N VAL A 137 12.62 -8.52 3.57
CA VAL A 137 11.15 -8.37 3.61
C VAL A 137 10.54 -9.23 2.53
N GLN A 138 9.85 -10.29 2.93
CA GLN A 138 9.18 -11.20 2.02
C GLN A 138 7.72 -11.38 2.45
N PHE A 139 6.82 -11.37 1.48
CA PHE A 139 5.39 -11.56 1.69
C PHE A 139 4.97 -12.95 1.24
N LYS A 140 3.91 -13.48 1.84
CA LYS A 140 3.30 -14.73 1.41
C LYS A 140 2.33 -14.53 0.25
N HIS A 141 1.54 -13.47 0.29
CA HIS A 141 0.47 -13.18 -0.66
C HIS A 141 0.37 -11.67 -0.95
N LEU A 142 1.47 -11.04 -1.34
CA LEU A 142 1.46 -9.62 -1.71
C LEU A 142 0.63 -9.40 -2.97
N ALA A 143 -0.44 -8.60 -2.86
CA ALA A 143 -1.35 -8.33 -3.96
C ALA A 143 -1.36 -6.87 -4.39
N LEU A 144 -1.05 -5.93 -3.51
CA LEU A 144 -1.03 -4.50 -3.79
C LEU A 144 0.18 -3.84 -3.15
N VAL A 145 0.88 -3.04 -3.92
CA VAL A 145 1.91 -2.11 -3.46
C VAL A 145 1.43 -0.69 -3.71
N VAL A 146 1.36 0.12 -2.66
CA VAL A 146 1.07 1.55 -2.74
C VAL A 146 2.34 2.33 -2.47
N ILE A 147 2.70 3.24 -3.36
CA ILE A 147 3.85 4.12 -3.22
C ILE A 147 3.35 5.56 -3.14
N ASP A 148 3.53 6.18 -1.97
CA ASP A 148 3.17 7.57 -1.73
C ASP A 148 4.36 8.49 -2.06
N GLU A 149 4.07 9.65 -2.67
CA GLU A 149 5.08 10.66 -3.04
C GLU A 149 6.27 10.13 -3.86
N GLN A 150 6.00 9.77 -5.07
CA GLN A 150 6.79 8.93 -5.95
C GLN A 150 8.09 9.51 -6.49
N HIS A 151 8.32 10.82 -6.44
CA HIS A 151 9.47 11.47 -7.05
C HIS A 151 10.84 11.00 -6.52
N ARG A 152 10.86 10.28 -5.39
CA ARG A 152 12.08 9.71 -4.79
C ARG A 152 12.30 8.22 -5.08
N PHE A 153 11.36 7.55 -5.73
CA PHE A 153 11.48 6.13 -6.05
C PHE A 153 11.78 5.91 -7.54
N GLY A 154 12.97 5.45 -7.83
CA GLY A 154 13.39 5.12 -9.19
C GLY A 154 12.76 3.83 -9.73
N THR A 155 12.83 3.65 -11.05
CA THR A 155 12.34 2.44 -11.76
C THR A 155 13.00 1.15 -11.26
N ALA A 156 14.26 1.22 -10.82
CA ALA A 156 14.99 0.07 -10.27
C ALA A 156 14.36 -0.45 -8.96
N GLN A 157 13.89 0.44 -8.11
CA GLN A 157 13.26 0.08 -6.84
C GLN A 157 11.89 -0.56 -7.04
N ARG A 158 11.12 -0.11 -8.04
CA ARG A 158 9.85 -0.75 -8.44
C ARG A 158 10.08 -2.15 -8.97
N ARG A 159 11.10 -2.32 -9.82
CA ARG A 159 11.48 -3.64 -10.34
C ARG A 159 11.91 -4.59 -9.22
N ALA A 160 12.58 -4.08 -8.18
CA ALA A 160 13.00 -4.87 -7.03
C ALA A 160 11.80 -5.39 -6.22
N LEU A 161 10.74 -4.59 -6.04
CA LEU A 161 9.49 -5.03 -5.41
C LEU A 161 8.76 -6.05 -6.29
N ALA A 162 8.65 -5.80 -7.59
CA ALA A 162 7.98 -6.68 -8.54
C ALA A 162 8.69 -8.05 -8.69
N LYS A 163 10.00 -8.11 -8.58
CA LYS A 163 10.79 -9.35 -8.73
C LYS A 163 10.70 -10.30 -7.52
N LYS A 164 10.15 -9.85 -6.40
CA LYS A 164 10.07 -10.66 -5.18
C LYS A 164 8.97 -11.71 -5.19
N GLU A 165 8.06 -11.65 -6.13
CA GLU A 165 6.84 -12.46 -6.14
C GLU A 165 6.74 -13.32 -7.38
N VAL A 166 6.21 -14.54 -7.21
CA VAL A 166 5.85 -15.45 -8.30
C VAL A 166 4.75 -14.85 -9.20
N ARG A 167 3.88 -14.01 -8.61
CA ARG A 167 2.92 -13.16 -9.31
C ARG A 167 3.23 -11.71 -8.99
N LEU A 168 3.29 -10.87 -10.01
CA LEU A 168 3.48 -9.44 -9.84
C LEU A 168 2.29 -8.83 -9.08
N PRO A 169 2.52 -8.08 -7.99
CA PRO A 169 1.46 -7.36 -7.31
C PRO A 169 0.94 -6.20 -8.16
N HIS A 170 -0.28 -5.77 -7.90
CA HIS A 170 -0.80 -4.50 -8.40
C HIS A 170 0.02 -3.35 -7.82
N LEU A 171 0.27 -2.32 -8.63
CA LEU A 171 1.01 -1.12 -8.26
C LEU A 171 0.11 0.10 -8.34
N LEU A 172 -0.02 0.82 -7.24
CA LEU A 172 -0.63 2.13 -7.16
C LEU A 172 0.40 3.14 -6.69
N SER A 173 0.73 4.08 -7.55
CA SER A 173 1.63 5.18 -7.25
C SER A 173 0.84 6.46 -7.10
N MET A 174 1.17 7.29 -6.11
CA MET A 174 0.44 8.54 -5.82
C MET A 174 1.40 9.72 -5.84
N THR A 175 0.95 10.82 -6.42
CA THR A 175 1.72 12.08 -6.44
C THR A 175 0.82 13.30 -6.34
N ALA A 176 1.29 14.32 -5.64
CA ALA A 176 0.68 15.66 -5.65
C ALA A 176 1.19 16.53 -6.79
N THR A 177 2.34 16.21 -7.37
CA THR A 177 2.96 17.02 -8.43
C THR A 177 2.35 16.66 -9.79
N PRO A 178 1.72 17.63 -10.50
CA PRO A 178 1.28 17.42 -11.86
C PRO A 178 2.46 17.03 -12.76
N ILE A 179 2.33 15.91 -13.44
CA ILE A 179 3.34 15.44 -14.38
C ILE A 179 2.72 15.41 -15.77
N PRO A 180 3.27 16.14 -16.77
CA PRO A 180 2.79 16.04 -18.15
C PRO A 180 2.76 14.58 -18.59
N ARG A 181 1.69 14.17 -19.29
CA ARG A 181 1.46 12.77 -19.67
C ARG A 181 2.64 12.17 -20.43
N THR A 182 3.25 12.94 -21.32
CA THR A 182 4.45 12.52 -22.08
C THR A 182 5.64 12.26 -21.18
N LEU A 183 5.86 13.11 -20.16
CA LEU A 183 6.91 12.94 -19.18
C LEU A 183 6.62 11.76 -18.25
N ALA A 184 5.39 11.56 -17.85
CA ALA A 184 4.97 10.41 -17.04
C ALA A 184 5.25 9.09 -17.76
N LEU A 185 4.93 8.98 -19.05
CA LEU A 185 5.24 7.82 -19.87
C LEU A 185 6.75 7.57 -19.98
N THR A 186 7.55 8.63 -20.07
CA THR A 186 9.02 8.53 -20.16
C THR A 186 9.65 8.07 -18.85
N ILE A 187 9.18 8.62 -17.71
CA ILE A 187 9.75 8.34 -16.38
C ILE A 187 9.20 7.05 -15.80
N TYR A 188 7.92 6.78 -15.98
CA TYR A 188 7.19 5.70 -15.31
C TYR A 188 6.81 4.52 -16.21
N GLY A 189 7.05 4.63 -17.51
CA GLY A 189 6.65 3.62 -18.49
C GLY A 189 5.13 3.59 -18.69
N ASP A 190 4.59 2.41 -18.98
CA ASP A 190 3.17 2.20 -19.31
C ASP A 190 2.25 2.22 -18.08
N LEU A 191 2.28 3.32 -17.30
CA LEU A 191 1.35 3.52 -16.20
C LEU A 191 0.03 4.10 -16.70
N ASP A 192 -1.09 3.53 -16.26
CA ASP A 192 -2.39 4.16 -16.38
C ASP A 192 -2.47 5.37 -15.45
N LEU A 193 -3.13 6.44 -15.90
CA LEU A 193 -3.25 7.69 -15.15
C LEU A 193 -4.68 7.90 -14.68
N THR A 194 -4.84 8.22 -13.39
CA THR A 194 -6.10 8.69 -12.80
C THR A 194 -5.87 10.04 -12.13
N LEU A 195 -6.70 11.02 -12.48
CA LEU A 195 -6.66 12.36 -11.91
C LEU A 195 -7.75 12.54 -10.84
N LEU A 196 -7.35 13.07 -9.69
CA LEU A 196 -8.26 13.57 -8.66
C LEU A 196 -8.36 15.10 -8.81
N ASP A 197 -9.29 15.53 -9.64
CA ASP A 197 -9.53 16.93 -10.01
C ASP A 197 -10.57 17.62 -9.15
N GLU A 198 -11.12 16.94 -8.16
CA GLU A 198 -12.12 17.46 -7.22
C GLU A 198 -11.66 17.25 -5.79
N MET A 199 -11.84 18.27 -4.95
CA MET A 199 -11.68 18.14 -3.51
C MET A 199 -12.80 17.26 -2.93
N PRO A 200 -12.54 16.47 -1.88
CA PRO A 200 -13.59 15.75 -1.17
C PRO A 200 -14.65 16.73 -0.66
N PRO A 201 -15.94 16.38 -0.67
CA PRO A 201 -16.93 17.17 0.03
C PRO A 201 -16.57 17.25 1.51
N GLY A 202 -16.58 18.46 2.05
CA GLY A 202 -16.27 18.74 3.45
C GLY A 202 -17.27 18.13 4.42
#